data_8aa4210b529ab894a201bf75fb8f73fc
#
_entry.id   8aa4210b529ab894a201bf75fb8f73fc
#
_cell.length_a   1.000
_cell.length_b   1.000
_cell.length_c   1.000
_cell.angle_alpha   90.00
_cell.angle_beta   90.00
_cell.angle_gamma   90.00
#
_symmetry.space_group_name_H-M   'P 1'
#
loop_
_entity.id
_entity.type
_entity.pdbx_description
1 polymer ?
#
loop_
_entity_poly.entity_id
_entity_poly.type
_entity_poly.pdbx_seq_one_letter_code
_entity_poly.pdbx_strand_id
1 'polypeptide(L)'
;MFRMGSAGLELTGPCGADAWYIESHDEDDPMEVVRRLSSNLMGPPLLVHSTSWRRGRGGVLLTFAVVIREDQARELVGVPVERSDLARNTATEAATRILPTQVIEHALRHMAWLAKEDEAVRSTLSAGWRKALEGYVPEPFQHLA
;
A
#
# COMPACT_ATOMS: atom_id res chain seq x y z
N MET A 1 1.73 -5.59 2.75
CA MET A 1 1.81 -5.96 1.32
C MET A 1 0.47 -6.46 0.86
N PHE A 2 0.20 -6.35 -0.42
CA PHE A 2 -1.06 -6.75 -1.03
C PHE A 2 -0.86 -7.87 -2.04
N ARG A 3 -1.76 -8.83 -1.99
CA ARG A 3 -1.84 -9.98 -2.90
C ARG A 3 -3.29 -10.21 -3.32
N MET A 4 -3.49 -10.70 -4.54
CA MET A 4 -4.78 -11.24 -4.92
C MET A 4 -4.89 -12.68 -4.41
N GLY A 5 -5.84 -12.93 -3.54
CA GLY A 5 -6.19 -14.26 -3.05
C GLY A 5 -7.41 -14.84 -3.77
N SER A 6 -7.82 -16.05 -3.41
CA SER A 6 -8.96 -16.73 -4.04
C SER A 6 -10.30 -16.02 -3.79
N ALA A 7 -10.41 -15.28 -2.70
CA ALA A 7 -11.64 -14.56 -2.30
C ALA A 7 -11.55 -13.03 -2.52
N GLY A 8 -10.47 -12.51 -3.05
CA GLY A 8 -10.25 -11.08 -3.29
C GLY A 8 -8.91 -10.59 -2.77
N LEU A 9 -8.81 -9.28 -2.53
CA LEU A 9 -7.58 -8.68 -2.01
C LEU A 9 -7.26 -9.15 -0.61
N GLU A 10 -6.00 -9.49 -0.40
CA GLU A 10 -5.45 -9.91 0.88
C GLU A 10 -4.27 -9.03 1.29
N LEU A 11 -4.12 -8.85 2.60
CA LEU A 11 -2.89 -8.39 3.23
C LEU A 11 -2.04 -9.60 3.59
N THR A 12 -0.76 -9.52 3.32
CA THR A 12 0.22 -10.53 3.70
C THR A 12 1.58 -9.88 3.91
N GLY A 13 2.53 -10.60 4.44
CA GLY A 13 3.89 -10.12 4.63
C GLY A 13 4.59 -10.79 5.78
N PRO A 14 5.83 -10.37 6.10
CA PRO A 14 6.63 -10.97 7.18
C PRO A 14 6.02 -10.76 8.57
N CYS A 15 5.16 -9.74 8.73
CA CYS A 15 4.41 -9.47 9.96
C CYS A 15 2.91 -9.82 9.81
N GLY A 16 2.56 -10.74 8.91
CA GLY A 16 1.17 -11.09 8.60
C GLY A 16 0.42 -9.92 7.96
N ALA A 17 -0.75 -9.57 8.54
CA ALA A 17 -1.55 -8.42 8.09
C ALA A 17 -1.05 -7.07 8.62
N ASP A 18 -0.15 -7.08 9.59
CA ASP A 18 0.39 -5.86 10.18
C ASP A 18 1.42 -5.18 9.27
N ALA A 19 1.63 -3.90 9.50
CA ALA A 19 2.63 -3.14 8.77
C ALA A 19 4.04 -3.67 9.07
N TRP A 20 4.83 -3.82 8.02
CA TRP A 20 6.24 -4.12 8.14
C TRP A 20 7.03 -2.81 8.21
N TYR A 21 7.57 -2.52 9.39
CA TYR A 21 8.38 -1.32 9.61
C TYR A 21 9.83 -1.57 9.22
N ILE A 22 10.36 -0.68 8.40
CA ILE A 22 11.74 -0.69 7.92
C ILE A 22 12.37 0.64 8.29
N GLU A 23 13.53 0.61 8.92
CA GLU A 23 14.33 1.79 9.14
C GLU A 23 15.15 2.11 7.90
N SER A 24 15.17 3.36 7.51
CA SER A 24 15.97 3.89 6.40
C SER A 24 16.81 5.05 6.91
N HIS A 25 18.03 5.16 6.43
CA HIS A 25 18.93 6.27 6.75
C HIS A 25 18.74 7.41 5.75
N ASP A 26 19.15 8.61 6.14
CA ASP A 26 18.95 9.83 5.33
C ASP A 26 19.62 9.77 3.94
N GLU A 27 20.65 8.95 3.78
CA GLU A 27 21.37 8.76 2.51
C GLU A 27 20.72 7.71 1.59
N ASP A 28 19.76 6.93 2.09
CA ASP A 28 19.10 5.88 1.34
C ASP A 28 17.88 6.42 0.58
N ASP A 29 17.65 5.91 -0.63
CA ASP A 29 16.35 6.03 -1.28
C ASP A 29 15.36 5.06 -0.62
N PRO A 30 14.35 5.55 0.11
CA PRO A 30 13.41 4.67 0.83
C PRO A 30 12.69 3.68 -0.08
N MET A 31 12.39 4.05 -1.32
CA MET A 31 11.73 3.16 -2.28
C MET A 31 12.65 1.99 -2.67
N GLU A 32 13.92 2.26 -2.91
CA GLU A 32 14.90 1.22 -3.22
C GLU A 32 15.14 0.30 -2.04
N VAL A 33 15.13 0.82 -0.82
CA VAL A 33 15.23 0.00 0.40
C VAL A 33 14.04 -0.96 0.49
N VAL A 34 12.82 -0.47 0.32
CA VAL A 34 11.60 -1.31 0.34
C VAL A 34 11.63 -2.35 -0.77
N ARG A 35 12.01 -1.97 -1.98
CA ARG A 35 12.08 -2.87 -3.15
C ARG A 35 13.10 -3.98 -2.92
N ARG A 36 14.30 -3.64 -2.47
CA ARG A 36 15.37 -4.59 -2.18
C ARG A 36 14.98 -5.59 -1.09
N LEU A 37 14.46 -5.11 0.03
CA LEU A 37 14.09 -5.97 1.15
C LEU A 37 12.89 -6.87 0.81
N SER A 38 11.92 -6.35 0.08
CA SER A 38 10.79 -7.14 -0.42
C SER A 38 11.27 -8.23 -1.39
N SER A 39 12.18 -7.89 -2.29
CA SER A 39 12.73 -8.84 -3.26
C SER A 39 13.54 -9.95 -2.59
N ASN A 40 14.31 -9.62 -1.56
CA ASN A 40 15.07 -10.62 -0.80
C ASN A 40 14.17 -11.61 -0.05
N LEU A 41 13.00 -11.14 0.37
CA LEU A 41 12.07 -11.95 1.16
C LEU A 41 11.17 -12.84 0.29
N MET A 42 10.66 -12.30 -0.81
CA MET A 42 9.58 -12.92 -1.58
C MET A 42 9.79 -12.93 -3.09
N GLY A 43 10.94 -12.48 -3.56
CA GLY A 43 11.17 -12.21 -4.98
C GLY A 43 10.64 -10.84 -5.41
N PRO A 44 10.95 -10.41 -6.65
CA PRO A 44 10.63 -9.07 -7.13
C PRO A 44 9.14 -8.76 -7.03
N PRO A 45 8.73 -7.68 -6.34
CA PRO A 45 7.34 -7.27 -6.31
C PRO A 45 6.89 -6.77 -7.69
N LEU A 46 5.59 -6.85 -7.97
CA LEU A 46 4.99 -6.27 -9.17
C LEU A 46 5.05 -4.75 -9.15
N LEU A 47 4.78 -4.18 -7.99
CA LEU A 47 4.72 -2.74 -7.80
C LEU A 47 5.12 -2.38 -6.38
N VAL A 48 5.92 -1.31 -6.27
CA VAL A 48 6.18 -0.61 -5.01
C VAL A 48 5.83 0.85 -5.24
N HIS A 49 4.93 1.39 -4.45
CA HIS A 49 4.49 2.77 -4.59
C HIS A 49 4.29 3.45 -3.24
N SER A 50 4.81 4.67 -3.12
CA SER A 50 4.58 5.50 -1.93
C SER A 50 3.15 6.06 -1.95
N THR A 51 2.39 5.80 -0.90
CA THR A 51 0.97 6.17 -0.82
C THR A 51 0.70 7.35 0.10
N SER A 52 1.53 7.55 1.10
CA SER A 52 1.38 8.66 2.06
C SER A 52 2.64 8.86 2.89
N TRP A 53 2.69 10.01 3.53
CA TRP A 53 3.68 10.30 4.55
C TRP A 53 3.04 11.01 5.75
N ARG A 54 3.65 10.87 6.91
CA ARG A 54 3.24 11.61 8.12
C ARG A 54 4.44 11.82 9.05
N ARG A 55 4.35 12.80 9.92
CA ARG A 55 5.32 12.95 11.01
C ARG A 55 5.09 11.88 12.07
N GLY A 56 6.14 11.19 12.43
CA GLY A 56 6.19 10.25 13.55
C GLY A 56 7.12 10.74 14.66
N ARG A 57 7.21 9.98 15.72
CA ARG A 57 8.21 10.24 16.77
C ARG A 57 9.61 9.98 16.22
N GLY A 58 10.39 11.05 16.10
CA GLY A 58 11.79 10.95 15.66
C GLY A 58 12.02 11.05 14.16
N GLY A 59 11.01 11.35 13.32
CA GLY A 59 11.23 11.48 11.88
C GLY A 59 9.98 11.50 11.05
N VAL A 60 10.14 11.15 9.78
CA VAL A 60 9.06 11.01 8.80
C VAL A 60 8.76 9.52 8.61
N LEU A 61 7.50 9.16 8.69
CA LEU A 61 6.99 7.84 8.36
C LEU A 61 6.43 7.86 6.94
N LEU A 62 7.10 7.14 6.04
CA LEU A 62 6.62 6.92 4.68
C LEU A 62 5.85 5.60 4.62
N THR A 63 4.72 5.61 3.93
CA THR A 63 3.92 4.40 3.73
C THR A 63 4.02 3.96 2.28
N PHE A 64 4.36 2.70 2.07
CA PHE A 64 4.45 2.09 0.75
C PHE A 64 3.42 0.97 0.60
N ALA A 65 2.72 0.96 -0.52
CA ALA A 65 2.00 -0.21 -1.00
C ALA A 65 2.97 -1.10 -1.80
N VAL A 66 3.08 -2.34 -1.39
CA VAL A 66 3.85 -3.37 -2.10
C VAL A 66 2.87 -4.40 -2.65
N VAL A 67 2.82 -4.51 -3.98
CA VAL A 67 1.97 -5.49 -4.66
C VAL A 67 2.82 -6.66 -5.09
N ILE A 68 2.44 -7.86 -4.69
CA ILE A 68 3.11 -9.10 -5.05
C ILE A 68 2.20 -9.98 -5.94
N ARG A 69 2.82 -10.87 -6.72
CA ARG A 69 2.07 -11.84 -7.54
C ARG A 69 1.39 -12.89 -6.67
N GLU A 70 0.33 -13.47 -7.21
CA GLU A 70 -0.45 -14.52 -6.55
C GLU A 70 0.38 -15.76 -6.20
N ASP A 71 1.43 -16.04 -6.97
CA ASP A 71 2.34 -17.17 -6.77
C ASP A 71 3.49 -16.89 -5.80
N GLN A 72 3.69 -15.62 -5.41
CA GLN A 72 4.70 -15.24 -4.43
C GLN A 72 4.17 -15.41 -3.01
N ALA A 73 5.05 -15.82 -2.11
CA ALA A 73 4.77 -15.93 -0.67
C ALA A 73 3.52 -16.77 -0.35
N ARG A 74 3.31 -17.88 -1.07
CA ARG A 74 2.16 -18.77 -0.86
C ARG A 74 2.11 -19.37 0.55
N GLU A 75 3.26 -19.53 1.17
CA GLU A 75 3.44 -19.99 2.53
C GLU A 75 3.01 -18.96 3.60
N LEU A 76 2.91 -17.69 3.21
CA LEU A 76 2.45 -16.64 4.11
C LEU A 76 0.93 -16.56 4.15
N VAL A 77 0.40 -16.45 5.35
CA VAL A 77 -1.04 -16.31 5.56
C VAL A 77 -1.52 -14.98 4.98
N GLY A 78 -2.55 -15.04 4.14
CA GLY A 78 -3.27 -13.86 3.67
C GLY A 78 -4.49 -13.58 4.56
N VAL A 79 -4.72 -12.30 4.84
CA VAL A 79 -5.90 -11.83 5.59
C VAL A 79 -6.71 -10.93 4.65
N PRO A 80 -8.02 -11.16 4.49
CA PRO A 80 -8.86 -10.32 3.65
C PRO A 80 -8.76 -8.85 4.03
N VAL A 81 -8.72 -7.97 3.03
CA VAL A 81 -8.73 -6.52 3.24
C VAL A 81 -10.10 -6.08 3.70
N GLU A 82 -10.15 -5.39 4.83
CA GLU A 82 -11.37 -4.76 5.35
C GLU A 82 -11.52 -3.33 4.82
N ARG A 83 -12.77 -2.95 4.54
CA ARG A 83 -13.11 -1.57 4.15
C ARG A 83 -13.11 -0.67 5.37
N SER A 84 -12.75 0.58 5.17
CA SER A 84 -12.71 1.58 6.23
C SER A 84 -13.04 2.97 5.68
N ASP A 85 -13.42 3.89 6.57
CA ASP A 85 -13.44 5.31 6.25
C ASP A 85 -12.04 5.89 6.28
N LEU A 86 -11.84 7.02 5.60
CA LEU A 86 -10.57 7.73 5.64
C LEU A 86 -10.38 8.45 6.99
N ALA A 87 -9.12 8.53 7.42
CA ALA A 87 -8.74 9.31 8.59
C ALA A 87 -8.78 10.81 8.27
N ARG A 88 -9.89 11.46 8.58
CA ARG A 88 -10.09 12.92 8.40
C ARG A 88 -10.74 13.51 9.64
N ASN A 89 -10.25 14.67 10.10
CA ASN A 89 -10.94 15.47 11.08
C ASN A 89 -11.86 16.50 10.38
N THR A 90 -11.22 17.38 9.60
CA THR A 90 -11.89 18.42 8.80
C THR A 90 -11.18 18.53 7.44
N ALA A 91 -11.69 19.38 6.57
CA ALA A 91 -11.05 19.62 5.26
C ALA A 91 -9.63 20.21 5.38
N THR A 92 -9.29 20.81 6.51
CA THR A 92 -8.04 21.55 6.71
C THR A 92 -7.14 20.98 7.81
N GLU A 93 -7.61 20.04 8.60
CA GLU A 93 -6.88 19.48 9.73
C GLU A 93 -6.55 18.00 9.50
N ALA A 94 -5.30 17.63 9.82
CA ALA A 94 -4.91 16.23 9.84
C ALA A 94 -5.63 15.49 10.97
N ALA A 95 -5.92 14.20 10.73
CA ALA A 95 -6.52 13.36 11.75
C ALA A 95 -5.60 13.22 12.97
N THR A 96 -6.16 13.32 14.16
CA THR A 96 -5.42 13.17 15.43
C THR A 96 -5.06 11.71 15.70
N ARG A 97 -5.85 10.78 15.16
CA ARG A 97 -5.63 9.35 15.26
C ARG A 97 -5.86 8.68 13.92
N ILE A 98 -4.92 7.84 13.50
CA ILE A 98 -4.98 7.08 12.25
C ILE A 98 -4.92 5.61 12.58
N LEU A 99 -5.94 4.85 12.14
CA LEU A 99 -5.99 3.40 12.28
C LEU A 99 -5.31 2.71 11.09
N PRO A 100 -4.71 1.53 11.26
CA PRO A 100 -4.11 0.76 10.17
C PRO A 100 -5.09 0.52 9.00
N THR A 101 -6.35 0.21 9.27
CA THR A 101 -7.40 0.02 8.26
C THR A 101 -7.64 1.26 7.41
N GLN A 102 -7.52 2.45 7.99
CA GLN A 102 -7.64 3.74 7.28
C GLN A 102 -6.44 4.00 6.36
N VAL A 103 -5.24 3.60 6.78
CA VAL A 103 -4.04 3.67 5.93
C VAL A 103 -4.18 2.75 4.72
N ILE A 104 -4.69 1.54 4.93
CA ILE A 104 -4.94 0.56 3.87
C ILE A 104 -6.02 1.06 2.90
N GLU A 105 -7.13 1.57 3.40
CA GLU A 105 -8.19 2.15 2.55
C GLU A 105 -7.65 3.31 1.69
N HIS A 106 -6.86 4.21 2.30
CA HIS A 106 -6.22 5.31 1.57
C HIS A 106 -5.29 4.79 0.46
N ALA A 107 -4.44 3.82 0.79
CA ALA A 107 -3.52 3.22 -0.18
C ALA A 107 -4.28 2.61 -1.37
N LEU A 108 -5.37 1.91 -1.14
CA LEU A 108 -6.16 1.28 -2.21
C LEU A 108 -6.95 2.30 -3.04
N ARG A 109 -7.45 3.38 -2.45
CA ARG A 109 -8.04 4.49 -3.20
C ARG A 109 -7.01 5.17 -4.11
N HIS A 110 -5.80 5.36 -3.61
CA HIS A 110 -4.71 5.89 -4.41
C HIS A 110 -4.31 4.92 -5.54
N MET A 111 -4.24 3.63 -5.27
CA MET A 111 -4.01 2.61 -6.29
C MET A 111 -5.12 2.57 -7.34
N ALA A 112 -6.37 2.76 -6.95
CA ALA A 112 -7.49 2.86 -7.88
C ALA A 112 -7.37 4.08 -8.80
N TRP A 113 -6.87 5.21 -8.28
CA TRP A 113 -6.58 6.39 -9.09
C TRP A 113 -5.42 6.12 -10.07
N LEU A 114 -4.31 5.56 -9.59
CA LEU A 114 -3.16 5.21 -10.43
C LEU A 114 -3.54 4.23 -11.56
N ALA A 115 -4.36 3.23 -11.27
CA ALA A 115 -4.82 2.28 -12.28
C ALA A 115 -5.65 2.93 -13.41
N LYS A 116 -6.22 4.11 -13.17
CA LYS A 116 -6.92 4.90 -14.20
C LYS A 116 -5.99 5.82 -14.97
N GLU A 117 -5.11 6.52 -14.27
CA GLU A 117 -4.32 7.62 -14.82
C GLU A 117 -2.95 7.18 -15.35
N ASP A 118 -2.41 6.06 -14.86
CA ASP A 118 -1.08 5.56 -15.22
C ASP A 118 -1.17 4.25 -16.00
N GLU A 119 -0.78 4.28 -17.26
CA GLU A 119 -0.79 3.11 -18.16
C GLU A 119 0.17 2.00 -17.68
N ALA A 120 1.33 2.38 -17.14
CA ALA A 120 2.31 1.40 -16.65
C ALA A 120 1.76 0.64 -15.44
N VAL A 121 1.11 1.34 -14.51
CA VAL A 121 0.44 0.71 -13.37
C VAL A 121 -0.71 -0.17 -13.83
N ARG A 122 -1.57 0.34 -14.71
CA ARG A 122 -2.72 -0.41 -15.24
C ARG A 122 -2.30 -1.69 -15.94
N SER A 123 -1.25 -1.67 -16.74
CA SER A 123 -0.76 -2.85 -17.46
C SER A 123 -0.05 -3.85 -16.55
N THR A 124 0.51 -3.41 -15.44
CA THR A 124 1.15 -4.27 -14.44
C THR A 124 0.14 -5.05 -13.60
N LEU A 125 -1.02 -4.45 -13.31
CA LEU A 125 -2.05 -5.06 -12.50
C LEU A 125 -2.88 -6.08 -13.29
N SER A 126 -3.12 -7.25 -12.69
CA SER A 126 -4.00 -8.28 -13.29
C SER A 126 -5.45 -7.80 -13.40
N ALA A 127 -6.24 -8.50 -14.21
CA ALA A 127 -7.68 -8.23 -14.34
C ALA A 127 -8.40 -8.33 -12.98
N GLY A 128 -8.01 -9.29 -12.13
CA GLY A 128 -8.54 -9.43 -10.77
C GLY A 128 -8.26 -8.21 -9.90
N TRP A 129 -7.05 -7.69 -9.96
CA TRP A 129 -6.68 -6.45 -9.28
C TRP A 129 -7.52 -5.27 -9.74
N ARG A 130 -7.61 -5.06 -11.05
CA ARG A 130 -8.41 -3.96 -11.62
C ARG A 130 -9.86 -4.03 -11.19
N LYS A 131 -10.47 -5.22 -11.24
CA LYS A 131 -11.83 -5.44 -10.77
C LYS A 131 -12.01 -5.16 -9.28
N ALA A 132 -11.07 -5.59 -8.44
CA ALA A 132 -11.12 -5.32 -7.01
C ALA A 132 -11.03 -3.81 -6.70
N LEU A 133 -10.23 -3.07 -7.47
CA LEU A 133 -10.08 -1.62 -7.29
C LEU A 133 -11.30 -0.81 -7.74
N GLU A 134 -12.21 -1.36 -8.56
CA GLU A 134 -13.46 -0.69 -8.95
C GLU A 134 -14.35 -0.35 -7.75
N GLY A 135 -14.23 -1.09 -6.65
CA GLY A 135 -14.93 -0.83 -5.40
C GLY A 135 -14.39 0.34 -4.58
N TYR A 136 -13.26 0.93 -4.98
CA TYR A 136 -12.61 2.04 -4.27
C TYR A 136 -12.80 3.35 -5.02
N VAL A 137 -13.15 4.41 -4.30
CA VAL A 137 -13.22 5.76 -4.86
C VAL A 137 -11.81 6.22 -5.18
N PRO A 138 -11.47 6.50 -6.45
CA PRO A 138 -10.13 6.96 -6.81
C PRO A 138 -9.78 8.27 -6.14
N GLU A 139 -8.63 8.30 -5.51
CA GLU A 139 -8.18 9.49 -4.78
C GLU A 139 -6.72 9.77 -5.13
N PRO A 140 -6.41 10.89 -5.79
CA PRO A 140 -5.04 11.27 -6.08
C PRO A 140 -4.28 11.55 -4.79
N PHE A 141 -2.96 11.45 -4.86
CA PHE A 141 -2.11 11.92 -3.79
C PHE A 141 -2.37 13.42 -3.58
N GLN A 142 -3.00 13.77 -2.48
CA GLN A 142 -3.16 15.17 -2.13
C GLN A 142 -1.84 15.67 -1.54
N HIS A 143 -1.12 16.48 -2.32
CA HIS A 143 -0.20 17.43 -1.72
C HIS A 143 -1.06 18.39 -0.87
N LEU A 144 -1.11 18.14 0.41
CA LEU A 144 -1.51 19.17 1.35
C LEU A 144 -0.38 20.21 1.31
N ALA A 145 -0.63 21.23 0.53
CA ALA A 145 0.22 22.40 0.49
C ALA A 145 0.25 23.07 1.87
#